data_7996d7dfbcd54aa1a299504cb74e4cee
#
_entry.id   7996d7dfbcd54aa1a299504cb74e4cee
#
_cell.length_a   1.000
_cell.length_b   1.000
_cell.length_c   1.000
_cell.angle_alpha   90.00
_cell.angle_beta   90.00
_cell.angle_gamma   90.00
#
_symmetry.space_group_name_H-M   'P 1'
#
loop_
_entity.id
_entity.type
_entity.pdbx_description
1 polymer ?
#
loop_
_entity_poly.entity_id
_entity_poly.type
_entity_poly.pdbx_seq_one_letter_code
_entity_poly.pdbx_strand_id
1 'polypeptide(L)'
;MAILYSDELVTRVRNRLRQPLPGWSAQSLMATETHRQARMKIPSSAQRAGVLLLLYPDKQQQLCFPLIQRPTYNGAHSGQIAFPGGKIEPDDQNIEDTALRETQEEIGVGVTPSQILGRLSDLYIPVSQIVVTPVVAFVKEKPVYTPDSYEVAGTLDVSASDFLDQANQSRKKIKVRNMTLEVPAYLIQGHIIW
;
A
#
# COMPACT_ATOMS: atom_id res chain seq x y z
N MET A 1 10.57 12.02 13.95
CA MET A 1 10.46 13.45 13.49
C MET A 1 9.32 13.55 12.49
N ALA A 2 8.36 14.47 12.69
CA ALA A 2 7.20 14.61 11.80
C ALA A 2 7.62 15.03 10.39
N ILE A 3 6.99 14.42 9.38
CA ILE A 3 7.11 14.82 7.97
C ILE A 3 5.96 15.77 7.69
N LEU A 4 6.28 17.06 7.59
CA LEU A 4 5.30 18.10 7.32
C LEU A 4 5.12 18.30 5.81
N TYR A 5 3.88 18.58 5.43
CA TYR A 5 3.54 18.93 4.06
C TYR A 5 4.20 20.25 3.63
N SER A 6 4.67 20.26 2.41
CA SER A 6 4.96 21.48 1.62
C SER A 6 4.87 21.13 0.13
N ASP A 7 4.58 22.13 -0.71
CA ASP A 7 4.57 21.92 -2.17
C ASP A 7 5.96 21.51 -2.69
N GLU A 8 7.02 21.97 -2.03
CA GLU A 8 8.38 21.53 -2.33
C GLU A 8 8.57 20.04 -2.05
N LEU A 9 8.06 19.53 -0.90
CA LEU A 9 8.12 18.10 -0.58
C LEU A 9 7.41 17.27 -1.64
N VAL A 10 6.20 17.64 -2.04
CA VAL A 10 5.44 16.94 -3.08
C VAL A 10 6.20 16.95 -4.42
N THR A 11 6.79 18.07 -4.78
CA THR A 11 7.63 18.20 -5.98
C THR A 11 8.85 17.29 -5.91
N ARG A 12 9.53 17.23 -4.76
CA ARG A 12 10.67 16.33 -4.51
C ARG A 12 10.26 14.85 -4.62
N VAL A 13 9.11 14.46 -4.04
CA VAL A 13 8.57 13.11 -4.17
C VAL A 13 8.31 12.76 -5.64
N ARG A 14 7.61 13.64 -6.38
CA ARG A 14 7.36 13.46 -7.81
C ARG A 14 8.65 13.29 -8.61
N ASN A 15 9.64 14.13 -8.38
CA ASN A 15 10.92 14.07 -9.06
C ASN A 15 11.69 12.80 -8.69
N ARG A 16 11.62 12.35 -7.43
CA ARG A 16 12.27 11.11 -6.97
C ARG A 16 11.65 9.87 -7.61
N LEU A 17 10.32 9.84 -7.77
CA LEU A 17 9.62 8.73 -8.42
C LEU A 17 9.95 8.57 -9.92
N ARG A 18 10.48 9.61 -10.56
CA ARG A 18 10.97 9.58 -11.95
C ARG A 18 12.40 9.05 -12.09
N GLN A 19 13.12 8.89 -10.98
CA GLN A 19 14.49 8.37 -10.96
C GLN A 19 14.47 6.84 -10.72
N PRO A 20 15.56 6.13 -11.02
CA PRO A 20 15.70 4.73 -10.67
C PRO A 20 15.40 4.49 -9.19
N LEU A 21 14.45 3.61 -8.91
CA LEU A 21 14.04 3.27 -7.55
C LEU A 21 14.87 2.09 -7.03
N PRO A 22 15.06 1.97 -5.70
CA PRO A 22 15.88 0.91 -5.11
C PRO A 22 15.29 -0.49 -5.34
N GLY A 23 13.98 -0.59 -5.59
CA GLY A 23 13.34 -1.86 -5.90
C GLY A 23 13.59 -2.91 -4.83
N TRP A 24 14.06 -4.08 -5.25
CA TRP A 24 14.27 -5.20 -4.35
C TRP A 24 15.25 -4.93 -3.21
N SER A 25 16.26 -4.11 -3.40
CA SER A 25 17.20 -3.81 -2.30
C SER A 25 16.51 -3.20 -1.09
N ALA A 26 15.48 -2.38 -1.30
CA ALA A 26 14.64 -1.87 -0.23
C ALA A 26 13.54 -2.86 0.21
N GLN A 27 12.85 -3.48 -0.75
CA GLN A 27 11.76 -4.43 -0.48
C GLN A 27 12.22 -5.64 0.34
N SER A 28 13.46 -6.11 0.11
CA SER A 28 14.02 -7.28 0.81
C SER A 28 14.19 -7.06 2.31
N LEU A 29 14.27 -5.84 2.79
CA LEU A 29 14.38 -5.52 4.22
C LEU A 29 13.12 -5.95 4.99
N MET A 30 11.97 -5.87 4.32
CA MET A 30 10.65 -6.24 4.87
C MET A 30 10.08 -7.54 4.27
N ALA A 31 10.92 -8.33 3.57
CA ALA A 31 10.50 -9.59 2.98
C ALA A 31 10.76 -10.78 3.92
N THR A 32 9.86 -11.76 3.92
CA THR A 32 10.08 -13.06 4.54
C THR A 32 11.08 -13.88 3.72
N GLU A 33 11.69 -14.89 4.33
CA GLU A 33 12.59 -15.80 3.59
C GLU A 33 11.88 -16.50 2.44
N THR A 34 10.65 -16.96 2.65
CA THR A 34 9.83 -17.56 1.60
C THR A 34 9.61 -16.61 0.43
N HIS A 35 9.38 -15.31 0.71
CA HIS A 35 9.22 -14.30 -0.32
C HIS A 35 10.53 -14.06 -1.09
N ARG A 36 11.67 -14.04 -0.40
CA ARG A 36 13.00 -13.89 -1.04
C ARG A 36 13.29 -15.00 -2.03
N GLN A 37 12.97 -16.24 -1.67
CA GLN A 37 13.17 -17.42 -2.52
C GLN A 37 12.20 -17.44 -3.72
N ALA A 38 10.92 -17.14 -3.50
CA ALA A 38 9.88 -17.21 -4.53
C ALA A 38 10.01 -16.10 -5.60
N ARG A 39 10.58 -14.92 -5.27
CA ARG A 39 10.76 -13.81 -6.21
C ARG A 39 11.55 -14.19 -7.47
N MET A 40 12.48 -15.11 -7.37
CA MET A 40 13.34 -15.51 -8.49
C MET A 40 12.60 -16.24 -9.63
N LYS A 41 11.33 -16.59 -9.43
CA LYS A 41 10.50 -17.33 -10.38
C LYS A 41 9.09 -16.75 -10.43
N ILE A 42 8.95 -15.48 -10.89
CA ILE A 42 7.63 -14.90 -11.12
C ILE A 42 6.98 -15.64 -12.30
N PRO A 43 5.84 -16.32 -12.11
CA PRO A 43 5.17 -17.02 -13.21
C PRO A 43 4.70 -16.03 -14.28
N SER A 44 4.74 -16.42 -15.56
CA SER A 44 4.14 -15.62 -16.64
C SER A 44 2.63 -15.44 -16.49
N SER A 45 1.98 -16.34 -15.75
CA SER A 45 0.55 -16.29 -15.38
C SER A 45 0.25 -15.41 -14.18
N ALA A 46 1.25 -14.77 -13.56
CA ALA A 46 1.03 -13.89 -12.41
C ALA A 46 0.09 -12.74 -12.78
N GLN A 47 -0.97 -12.57 -12.00
CA GLN A 47 -1.93 -11.48 -12.19
C GLN A 47 -1.30 -10.15 -11.77
N ARG A 48 -1.81 -9.05 -12.30
CA ARG A 48 -1.39 -7.71 -11.91
C ARG A 48 -2.43 -7.06 -11.04
N ALA A 49 -1.97 -6.24 -10.11
CA ALA A 49 -2.80 -5.42 -9.23
C ALA A 49 -2.19 -4.02 -9.06
N GLY A 50 -3.05 -3.01 -8.92
CA GLY A 50 -2.68 -1.65 -8.57
C GLY A 50 -3.15 -1.31 -7.17
N VAL A 51 -2.29 -0.70 -6.35
CA VAL A 51 -2.69 -0.17 -5.04
C VAL A 51 -2.34 1.31 -4.96
N LEU A 52 -3.11 2.09 -4.19
CA LEU A 52 -2.91 3.53 -4.08
C LEU A 52 -2.30 3.93 -2.74
N LEU A 53 -1.12 4.52 -2.77
CA LEU A 53 -0.55 5.31 -1.68
C LEU A 53 -1.01 6.76 -1.85
N LEU A 54 -2.16 7.12 -1.27
CA LEU A 54 -2.75 8.44 -1.37
C LEU A 54 -2.23 9.35 -0.25
N LEU A 55 -1.30 10.23 -0.56
CA LEU A 55 -0.75 11.18 0.38
C LEU A 55 -1.66 12.40 0.55
N TYR A 56 -1.84 12.86 1.79
CA TYR A 56 -2.55 14.11 2.12
C TYR A 56 -2.01 14.72 3.43
N PRO A 57 -2.11 16.04 3.62
CA PRO A 57 -1.81 16.68 4.91
C PRO A 57 -2.98 16.50 5.87
N ASP A 58 -2.69 16.19 7.14
CA ASP A 58 -3.67 16.27 8.23
C ASP A 58 -3.86 17.73 8.71
N LYS A 59 -4.65 17.92 9.78
CA LYS A 59 -4.91 19.24 10.37
C LYS A 59 -3.64 19.90 10.94
N GLN A 60 -2.63 19.12 11.29
CA GLN A 60 -1.32 19.55 11.78
C GLN A 60 -0.29 19.65 10.64
N GLN A 61 -0.73 19.53 9.40
CA GLN A 61 0.12 19.50 8.21
C GLN A 61 1.10 18.33 8.17
N GLN A 62 0.86 17.25 8.92
CA GLN A 62 1.63 16.04 8.79
C GLN A 62 1.19 15.25 7.56
N LEU A 63 2.15 14.71 6.81
CA LEU A 63 1.87 13.89 5.64
C LEU A 63 1.35 12.52 6.09
N CYS A 64 0.10 12.23 5.74
CA CYS A 64 -0.61 11.00 6.07
C CYS A 64 -1.08 10.27 4.81
N PHE A 65 -1.53 9.02 4.99
CA PHE A 65 -2.19 8.22 3.95
C PHE A 65 -3.17 7.22 4.58
N PRO A 66 -4.24 6.84 3.85
CA PRO A 66 -5.17 5.83 4.32
C PRO A 66 -4.65 4.42 4.07
N LEU A 67 -4.95 3.54 5.00
CA LEU A 67 -4.93 2.10 4.83
C LEU A 67 -6.34 1.57 5.07
N ILE A 68 -6.64 0.41 4.52
CA ILE A 68 -7.88 -0.32 4.75
C ILE A 68 -7.61 -1.56 5.60
N GLN A 69 -8.58 -1.94 6.40
CA GLN A 69 -8.64 -3.26 7.01
C GLN A 69 -9.59 -4.13 6.19
N ARG A 70 -9.06 -5.20 5.63
CA ARG A 70 -9.88 -6.17 4.89
C ARG A 70 -10.81 -6.94 5.83
N PRO A 71 -12.01 -7.32 5.38
CA PRO A 71 -12.91 -8.15 6.19
C PRO A 71 -12.27 -9.48 6.58
N THR A 72 -12.76 -10.05 7.69
CA THR A 72 -12.35 -11.40 8.09
C THR A 72 -13.15 -12.43 7.31
N TYR A 73 -12.47 -13.24 6.50
CA TYR A 73 -13.05 -14.31 5.69
C TYR A 73 -12.10 -15.52 5.63
N ASN A 74 -12.58 -16.64 5.11
CA ASN A 74 -11.73 -17.81 4.95
C ASN A 74 -10.92 -17.74 3.64
N GLY A 75 -9.76 -17.09 3.67
CA GLY A 75 -8.93 -16.90 2.48
C GLY A 75 -7.60 -16.18 2.74
N ALA A 76 -6.86 -15.95 1.68
CA ALA A 76 -5.63 -15.15 1.72
C ALA A 76 -5.96 -13.68 2.02
N HIS A 77 -5.07 -13.01 2.75
CA HIS A 77 -5.19 -11.58 3.11
C HIS A 77 -6.38 -11.21 4.01
N SER A 78 -7.07 -12.20 4.62
CA SER A 78 -8.18 -11.99 5.56
C SER A 78 -7.73 -11.15 6.77
N GLY A 79 -8.48 -10.08 7.07
CA GLY A 79 -8.25 -9.19 8.22
C GLY A 79 -6.96 -8.35 8.15
N GLN A 80 -6.23 -8.38 7.03
CA GLN A 80 -4.97 -7.63 6.88
C GLN A 80 -5.22 -6.15 6.66
N ILE A 81 -4.24 -5.36 7.13
CA ILE A 81 -4.14 -3.94 6.80
C ILE A 81 -3.36 -3.80 5.49
N ALA A 82 -3.91 -3.05 4.55
CA ALA A 82 -3.34 -2.85 3.22
C ALA A 82 -3.59 -1.43 2.69
N PHE A 83 -2.89 -1.06 1.64
CA PHE A 83 -3.32 0.07 0.81
C PHE A 83 -4.62 -0.31 0.08
N PRO A 84 -5.52 0.65 -0.19
CA PRO A 84 -6.64 0.41 -1.08
C PRO A 84 -6.14 0.01 -2.46
N GLY A 85 -6.82 -0.96 -3.09
CA GLY A 85 -6.44 -1.45 -4.39
C GLY A 85 -6.77 -2.92 -4.64
N GLY A 86 -6.70 -3.31 -5.91
CA GLY A 86 -7.09 -4.63 -6.36
C GLY A 86 -6.49 -5.02 -7.71
N LYS A 87 -7.10 -6.02 -8.34
CA LYS A 87 -6.62 -6.60 -9.60
C LYS A 87 -7.03 -5.74 -10.79
N ILE A 88 -6.18 -5.76 -11.81
CA ILE A 88 -6.52 -5.14 -13.10
C ILE A 88 -7.76 -5.81 -13.71
N GLU A 89 -8.67 -5.01 -14.22
CA GLU A 89 -9.86 -5.44 -14.94
C GLU A 89 -9.76 -5.11 -16.44
N PRO A 90 -10.59 -5.74 -17.29
CA PRO A 90 -10.52 -5.53 -18.74
C PRO A 90 -10.71 -4.08 -19.19
N ASP A 91 -11.47 -3.29 -18.44
CA ASP A 91 -11.77 -1.88 -18.75
C ASP A 91 -10.68 -0.92 -18.26
N ASP A 92 -9.75 -1.38 -17.40
CA ASP A 92 -8.61 -0.58 -16.94
C ASP A 92 -7.59 -0.43 -18.08
N GLN A 93 -7.31 0.80 -18.52
CA GLN A 93 -6.35 1.07 -19.60
C GLN A 93 -4.90 0.87 -19.15
N ASN A 94 -4.66 1.06 -17.86
CA ASN A 94 -3.34 0.94 -17.24
C ASN A 94 -3.48 0.63 -15.73
N ILE A 95 -2.37 0.41 -15.06
CA ILE A 95 -2.36 0.02 -13.64
C ILE A 95 -2.74 1.18 -12.71
N GLU A 96 -2.57 2.44 -13.15
CA GLU A 96 -3.05 3.60 -12.41
C GLU A 96 -4.57 3.63 -12.36
N ASP A 97 -5.24 3.34 -13.49
CA ASP A 97 -6.69 3.29 -13.55
C ASP A 97 -7.22 2.25 -12.56
N THR A 98 -6.60 1.08 -12.50
CA THR A 98 -6.90 0.06 -11.48
C THR A 98 -6.82 0.63 -10.07
N ALA A 99 -5.70 1.26 -9.71
CA ALA A 99 -5.49 1.80 -8.37
C ALA A 99 -6.51 2.90 -8.02
N LEU A 100 -6.87 3.74 -8.98
CA LEU A 100 -7.87 4.80 -8.80
C LEU A 100 -9.29 4.24 -8.66
N ARG A 101 -9.68 3.31 -9.54
CA ARG A 101 -11.00 2.64 -9.52
C ARG A 101 -11.22 1.93 -8.20
N GLU A 102 -10.30 1.07 -7.80
CA GLU A 102 -10.37 0.30 -6.56
C GLU A 102 -10.44 1.21 -5.32
N THR A 103 -9.68 2.31 -5.30
CA THR A 103 -9.74 3.28 -4.21
C THR A 103 -11.12 3.95 -4.13
N GLN A 104 -11.73 4.25 -5.28
CA GLN A 104 -13.08 4.78 -5.34
C GLN A 104 -14.11 3.76 -4.87
N GLU A 105 -13.97 2.50 -5.25
CA GLU A 105 -14.87 1.41 -4.86
C GLU A 105 -14.74 1.08 -3.36
N GLU A 106 -13.51 0.87 -2.87
CA GLU A 106 -13.26 0.44 -1.49
C GLU A 106 -13.52 1.52 -0.43
N ILE A 107 -13.13 2.78 -0.70
CA ILE A 107 -13.23 3.87 0.31
C ILE A 107 -13.94 5.13 -0.17
N GLY A 108 -14.51 5.14 -1.36
CA GLY A 108 -15.31 6.25 -1.89
C GLY A 108 -14.49 7.49 -2.26
N VAL A 109 -13.19 7.38 -2.45
CA VAL A 109 -12.29 8.52 -2.71
C VAL A 109 -11.95 8.63 -4.19
N GLY A 110 -12.51 9.66 -4.86
CA GLY A 110 -12.18 9.99 -6.25
C GLY A 110 -10.83 10.72 -6.34
N VAL A 111 -9.89 10.08 -7.03
CA VAL A 111 -8.57 10.66 -7.33
C VAL A 111 -8.41 10.75 -8.85
N THR A 112 -7.96 11.90 -9.34
CA THR A 112 -7.77 12.12 -10.78
C THR A 112 -6.35 11.76 -11.22
N PRO A 113 -6.13 11.40 -12.51
CA PRO A 113 -4.80 11.10 -13.04
C PRO A 113 -3.78 12.25 -12.84
N SER A 114 -4.22 13.51 -12.83
CA SER A 114 -3.36 14.68 -12.60
C SER A 114 -2.76 14.75 -11.18
N GLN A 115 -3.38 14.07 -10.21
CA GLN A 115 -2.93 13.98 -8.82
C GLN A 115 -1.88 12.88 -8.60
N ILE A 116 -1.66 12.01 -9.60
CA ILE A 116 -0.63 10.96 -9.54
C ILE A 116 0.75 11.62 -9.58
N LEU A 117 1.60 11.22 -8.66
CA LEU A 117 3.00 11.64 -8.59
C LEU A 117 3.91 10.69 -9.35
N GLY A 118 3.58 9.39 -9.38
CA GLY A 118 4.33 8.33 -10.01
C GLY A 118 4.04 6.95 -9.41
N ARG A 119 4.94 5.98 -9.67
CA ARG A 119 4.83 4.59 -9.19
C ARG A 119 6.05 4.22 -8.36
N LEU A 120 5.87 3.30 -7.42
CA LEU A 120 6.98 2.57 -6.80
C LEU A 120 7.29 1.31 -7.61
N SER A 121 8.37 0.63 -7.23
CA SER A 121 8.77 -0.63 -7.86
C SER A 121 7.75 -1.73 -7.62
N ASP A 122 7.47 -2.50 -8.66
CA ASP A 122 6.59 -3.66 -8.60
C ASP A 122 7.04 -4.65 -7.51
N LEU A 123 6.07 -5.22 -6.80
CA LEU A 123 6.28 -6.23 -5.77
C LEU A 123 5.51 -7.50 -6.11
N TYR A 124 6.22 -8.63 -6.26
CA TYR A 124 5.56 -9.92 -6.43
C TYR A 124 5.16 -10.51 -5.09
N ILE A 125 3.91 -10.95 -4.96
CA ILE A 125 3.35 -11.61 -3.76
C ILE A 125 3.11 -13.09 -4.08
N PRO A 126 3.98 -14.01 -3.61
CA PRO A 126 3.93 -15.42 -4.02
C PRO A 126 2.66 -16.16 -3.59
N VAL A 127 2.13 -15.83 -2.41
CA VAL A 127 0.97 -16.53 -1.83
C VAL A 127 -0.31 -16.35 -2.65
N SER A 128 -0.44 -15.23 -3.33
CA SER A 128 -1.57 -14.90 -4.23
C SER A 128 -1.18 -14.91 -5.71
N GLN A 129 0.12 -15.07 -6.02
CA GLN A 129 0.68 -15.01 -7.37
C GLN A 129 0.33 -13.71 -8.11
N ILE A 130 0.44 -12.58 -7.40
CA ILE A 130 0.11 -11.25 -7.90
C ILE A 130 1.37 -10.39 -7.94
N VAL A 131 1.55 -9.63 -9.02
CA VAL A 131 2.49 -8.52 -9.10
C VAL A 131 1.74 -7.23 -8.79
N VAL A 132 2.07 -6.60 -7.67
CA VAL A 132 1.45 -5.36 -7.21
C VAL A 132 2.31 -4.18 -7.63
N THR A 133 1.69 -3.20 -8.27
CA THR A 133 2.30 -1.90 -8.58
C THR A 133 1.72 -0.84 -7.63
N PRO A 134 2.51 -0.28 -6.70
CA PRO A 134 2.05 0.83 -5.87
C PRO A 134 2.10 2.13 -6.67
N VAL A 135 0.94 2.76 -6.81
CA VAL A 135 0.75 4.09 -7.39
C VAL A 135 0.77 5.11 -6.27
N VAL A 136 1.48 6.21 -6.42
CA VAL A 136 1.57 7.30 -5.45
C VAL A 136 0.81 8.50 -5.98
N ALA A 137 -0.16 8.98 -5.22
CA ALA A 137 -0.92 10.19 -5.52
C ALA A 137 -0.90 11.17 -4.34
N PHE A 138 -1.25 12.40 -4.59
CA PHE A 138 -1.34 13.45 -3.58
C PHE A 138 -2.60 14.29 -3.76
N VAL A 139 -3.29 14.55 -2.64
CA VAL A 139 -4.40 15.50 -2.54
C VAL A 139 -4.11 16.53 -1.46
N LYS A 140 -4.60 17.77 -1.63
CA LYS A 140 -4.29 18.89 -0.73
C LYS A 140 -5.03 18.86 0.60
N GLU A 141 -6.06 18.03 0.71
CA GLU A 141 -6.91 17.94 1.88
C GLU A 141 -7.16 16.47 2.22
N LYS A 142 -7.38 16.19 3.51
CA LYS A 142 -7.79 14.87 3.94
C LYS A 142 -9.10 14.47 3.26
N PRO A 143 -9.14 13.36 2.52
CA PRO A 143 -10.38 12.89 1.90
C PRO A 143 -11.40 12.43 2.95
N VAL A 144 -12.68 12.54 2.59
CA VAL A 144 -13.78 11.94 3.35
C VAL A 144 -13.97 10.51 2.83
N TYR A 145 -13.92 9.54 3.73
CA TYR A 145 -14.09 8.13 3.37
C TYR A 145 -15.55 7.71 3.42
N THR A 146 -15.96 6.93 2.43
CA THR A 146 -17.25 6.21 2.38
C THR A 146 -16.93 4.74 2.07
N PRO A 147 -16.47 3.97 3.09
CA PRO A 147 -16.02 2.60 2.88
C PRO A 147 -17.17 1.70 2.42
N ASP A 148 -16.90 0.82 1.44
CA ASP A 148 -17.80 -0.29 1.12
C ASP A 148 -17.75 -1.32 2.25
N SER A 149 -18.86 -1.57 2.89
CA SER A 149 -18.95 -2.45 4.06
C SER A 149 -18.71 -3.94 3.75
N TYR A 150 -18.76 -4.35 2.49
CA TYR A 150 -18.45 -5.72 2.05
C TYR A 150 -16.96 -5.93 1.86
N GLU A 151 -16.22 -4.89 1.45
CA GLU A 151 -14.82 -4.99 1.09
C GLU A 151 -13.87 -4.39 2.14
N VAL A 152 -14.38 -3.48 2.98
CA VAL A 152 -13.60 -2.74 3.96
C VAL A 152 -14.23 -2.81 5.34
N ALA A 153 -13.57 -3.48 6.28
CA ALA A 153 -13.98 -3.55 7.68
C ALA A 153 -13.66 -2.27 8.47
N GLY A 154 -12.73 -1.47 7.98
CA GLY A 154 -12.34 -0.19 8.59
C GLY A 154 -11.25 0.51 7.80
N THR A 155 -11.08 1.81 8.08
CA THR A 155 -10.01 2.64 7.53
C THR A 155 -9.08 3.11 8.64
N LEU A 156 -7.80 3.25 8.34
CA LEU A 156 -6.75 3.69 9.26
C LEU A 156 -5.93 4.80 8.61
N ASP A 157 -5.93 5.99 9.20
CA ASP A 157 -5.03 7.07 8.78
C ASP A 157 -3.68 6.90 9.45
N VAL A 158 -2.62 6.82 8.66
CA VAL A 158 -1.27 6.61 9.17
C VAL A 158 -0.37 7.75 8.72
N SER A 159 0.43 8.27 9.67
CA SER A 159 1.47 9.25 9.33
C SER A 159 2.61 8.58 8.57
N ALA A 160 3.09 9.23 7.51
CA ALA A 160 4.30 8.81 6.81
C ALA A 160 5.51 8.72 7.77
N SER A 161 5.55 9.54 8.81
CA SER A 161 6.58 9.50 9.86
C SER A 161 6.60 8.19 10.61
N ASP A 162 5.43 7.59 10.87
CA ASP A 162 5.31 6.34 11.62
C ASP A 162 5.94 5.15 10.86
N PHE A 163 5.84 5.15 9.53
CA PHE A 163 6.50 4.13 8.69
C PHE A 163 8.01 4.33 8.58
N LEU A 164 8.50 5.56 8.74
CA LEU A 164 9.93 5.85 8.71
C LEU A 164 10.59 5.70 10.08
N ASP A 165 9.81 5.62 11.15
CA ASP A 165 10.34 5.40 12.50
C ASP A 165 10.69 3.92 12.71
N GLN A 166 11.98 3.67 12.93
CA GLN A 166 12.48 2.32 13.20
C GLN A 166 11.90 1.72 14.50
N ALA A 167 11.48 2.55 15.45
CA ALA A 167 10.85 2.09 16.67
C ALA A 167 9.53 1.35 16.43
N ASN A 168 8.84 1.64 15.32
CA ASN A 168 7.63 0.96 14.91
C ASN A 168 7.88 -0.35 14.16
N GLN A 169 9.13 -0.63 13.77
CA GLN A 169 9.48 -1.87 13.08
C GLN A 169 9.70 -3.00 14.09
N SER A 170 9.14 -4.15 13.82
CA SER A 170 9.30 -5.33 14.65
C SER A 170 9.15 -6.62 13.82
N ARG A 171 9.43 -7.77 14.46
CA ARG A 171 9.07 -9.07 13.90
C ARG A 171 7.87 -9.60 14.66
N LYS A 172 6.86 -10.05 13.95
CA LYS A 172 5.62 -10.57 14.53
C LYS A 172 5.32 -11.96 14.00
N LYS A 173 4.81 -12.81 14.89
CA LYS A 173 4.25 -14.11 14.50
C LYS A 173 2.81 -13.89 14.06
N ILE A 174 2.52 -14.19 12.82
CA ILE A 174 1.17 -14.12 12.24
C ILE A 174 0.72 -15.52 11.84
N LYS A 175 -0.58 -15.76 11.95
CA LYS A 175 -1.19 -17.00 11.46
C LYS A 175 -1.71 -16.78 10.04
N VAL A 176 -1.14 -17.52 9.08
CA VAL A 176 -1.58 -17.52 7.69
C VAL A 176 -2.05 -18.94 7.35
N ARG A 177 -3.36 -19.11 7.14
CA ARG A 177 -3.97 -20.43 7.02
C ARG A 177 -3.60 -21.32 8.23
N ASN A 178 -2.96 -22.45 8.01
CA ASN A 178 -2.56 -23.40 9.07
C ASN A 178 -1.09 -23.25 9.51
N MET A 179 -0.41 -22.18 9.07
CA MET A 179 1.00 -21.94 9.39
C MET A 179 1.16 -20.68 10.23
N THR A 180 2.08 -20.72 11.18
CA THR A 180 2.55 -19.53 11.88
C THR A 180 3.85 -19.06 11.22
N LEU A 181 3.83 -17.84 10.70
CA LEU A 181 4.97 -17.21 10.03
C LEU A 181 5.49 -16.07 10.88
N GLU A 182 6.79 -15.95 10.99
CA GLU A 182 7.43 -14.77 11.55
C GLU A 182 7.71 -13.79 10.41
N VAL A 183 7.09 -12.61 10.46
CA VAL A 183 7.18 -11.60 9.42
C VAL A 183 7.73 -10.29 9.95
N PRO A 184 8.51 -9.55 9.18
CA PRO A 184 8.78 -8.16 9.45
C PRO A 184 7.46 -7.38 9.37
N ALA A 185 7.22 -6.49 10.31
CA ALA A 185 5.98 -5.74 10.42
C ALA A 185 6.21 -4.37 11.05
N TYR A 186 5.29 -3.46 10.80
CA TYR A 186 5.14 -2.23 11.57
C TYR A 186 4.05 -2.41 12.61
N LEU A 187 4.29 -1.88 13.81
CA LEU A 187 3.27 -1.78 14.86
C LEU A 187 2.87 -0.33 14.99
N ILE A 188 1.75 0.04 14.38
CA ILE A 188 1.26 1.42 14.30
C ILE A 188 -0.17 1.46 14.81
N GLN A 189 -0.46 2.33 15.79
CA GLN A 189 -1.79 2.51 16.40
C GLN A 189 -2.40 1.19 16.91
N GLY A 190 -1.58 0.24 17.37
CA GLY A 190 -2.01 -1.09 17.84
C GLY A 190 -2.25 -2.12 16.72
N HIS A 191 -2.13 -1.72 15.45
CA HIS A 191 -2.26 -2.61 14.29
C HIS A 191 -0.91 -3.20 13.86
N ILE A 192 -0.93 -4.46 13.41
CA ILE A 192 0.22 -5.13 12.79
C ILE A 192 0.09 -4.97 11.28
N ILE A 193 0.98 -4.19 10.67
CA ILE A 193 1.02 -3.92 9.23
C ILE A 193 2.24 -4.63 8.64
N TRP A 194 2.02 -5.58 7.77
CA TRP A 194 3.08 -6.43 7.20
C TRP A 194 2.89 -6.70 5.71
#